data_5c8f11ce49ba9782dc9429d4d94fb106
#
_entry.id   5c8f11ce49ba9782dc9429d4d94fb106
#
_cell.length_a   1.000
_cell.length_b   1.000
_cell.length_c   1.000
_cell.angle_alpha   90.00
_cell.angle_beta   90.00
_cell.angle_gamma   90.00
#
_symmetry.space_group_name_H-M   'P 1'
#
loop_
_entity.id
_entity.type
_entity.pdbx_description
1 polymer ?
#
loop_
_entity_poly.entity_id
_entity_poly.type
_entity_poly.pdbx_seq_one_letter_code
_entity_poly.pdbx_strand_id
1 'polypeptide(L)'
;RPPRSTLFPYTTLFRSLPNLKMTDKDVCPFLKEKRCSIHSFRPGICRVFPLGRIYEENRLDYFLQVDGCAKENRSKIKVSKWLDTPELKKNQQYLIDWHAFRKKIECILGEMSDENQKKTITMFLLNTFYINPYDTEQDFYPQFYARLDRIAQVIA
;
A
#
# COMPACT_ATOMS: atom_id res chain seq x y z
N ARG A 1 16.48 -4.97 -16.71
CA ARG A 1 15.41 -4.76 -15.71
C ARG A 1 15.07 -3.28 -15.74
N PRO A 2 13.80 -2.88 -15.94
CA PRO A 2 13.42 -1.49 -15.73
C PRO A 2 13.69 -1.13 -14.26
N PRO A 3 14.15 0.08 -13.96
CA PRO A 3 14.37 0.51 -12.60
C PRO A 3 13.06 0.37 -11.81
N ARG A 4 13.13 -0.13 -10.57
CA ARG A 4 11.98 -0.41 -9.69
C ARG A 4 11.10 0.82 -9.43
N SER A 5 11.60 2.02 -9.74
CA SER A 5 10.86 3.28 -9.69
C SER A 5 9.75 3.40 -10.74
N THR A 6 9.78 2.61 -11.82
CA THR A 6 8.76 2.67 -12.88
C THR A 6 7.55 1.75 -12.64
N LEU A 7 7.55 0.93 -11.58
CA LEU A 7 6.43 0.03 -11.24
C LEU A 7 5.20 0.75 -10.65
N PHE A 8 5.28 2.05 -10.36
CA PHE A 8 4.17 2.85 -9.89
C PHE A 8 4.14 4.19 -10.61
N PRO A 9 3.44 4.30 -11.76
CA PRO A 9 3.29 5.57 -12.47
C PRO A 9 2.52 6.64 -11.68
N TYR A 10 2.12 6.37 -10.45
CA TYR A 10 1.32 7.23 -9.56
C TYR A 10 2.14 8.03 -8.55
N THR A 11 3.47 8.04 -8.65
CA THR A 11 4.33 8.76 -7.70
C THR A 11 4.45 10.25 -7.94
N THR A 12 3.84 10.78 -8.99
CA THR A 12 4.00 12.19 -9.35
C THR A 12 3.19 13.17 -8.49
N LEU A 13 2.08 12.74 -7.91
CA LEU A 13 1.24 13.59 -7.05
C LEU A 13 1.51 13.41 -5.55
N PHE A 14 1.85 12.20 -5.12
CA PHE A 14 2.31 11.92 -3.76
C PHE A 14 3.83 11.75 -3.73
N ARG A 15 4.58 12.84 -3.81
CA ARG A 15 6.05 12.81 -3.70
C ARG A 15 6.58 12.33 -2.34
N SER A 16 5.71 12.07 -1.37
CA SER A 16 6.06 11.77 0.02
C SER A 16 5.39 10.49 0.55
N LEU A 17 5.21 9.46 -0.27
CA LEU A 17 4.77 8.15 0.24
C LEU A 17 5.93 7.46 0.95
N PRO A 18 5.70 6.89 2.14
CA PRO A 18 6.70 6.09 2.83
C PRO A 18 7.13 4.90 1.97
N ASN A 19 8.42 4.78 1.76
CA ASN A 19 9.02 3.66 1.05
C ASN A 19 9.93 2.88 2.00
N LEU A 20 10.01 1.57 1.82
CA LEU A 20 10.98 0.77 2.53
C LEU A 20 12.39 1.20 2.09
N LYS A 21 13.20 1.70 3.04
CA LYS A 21 14.59 2.04 2.78
C LYS A 21 15.36 0.75 2.47
N MET A 22 15.76 0.60 1.23
CA MET A 22 16.59 -0.52 0.80
C MET A 22 18.04 -0.32 1.27
N THR A 23 18.81 -1.40 1.33
CA THR A 23 20.26 -1.32 1.55
C THR A 23 20.96 -0.74 0.32
N ASP A 24 22.24 -0.36 0.45
CA ASP A 24 23.05 0.22 -0.65
C ASP A 24 23.17 -0.72 -1.87
N LYS A 25 22.86 -2.00 -1.70
CA LYS A 25 22.82 -3.02 -2.77
C LYS A 25 21.41 -3.28 -3.32
N ASP A 26 20.46 -2.40 -3.06
CA ASP A 26 19.04 -2.58 -3.42
C ASP A 26 18.40 -3.87 -2.87
N VAL A 27 18.90 -4.35 -1.75
CA VAL A 27 18.40 -5.55 -1.07
C VAL A 27 17.49 -5.12 0.08
N CYS A 28 16.43 -5.89 0.29
CA CYS A 28 15.51 -5.69 1.42
C CYS A 28 16.28 -5.79 2.75
N PRO A 29 16.16 -4.79 3.67
CA PRO A 29 16.89 -4.78 4.95
C PRO A 29 16.49 -5.93 5.88
N PHE A 30 15.31 -6.52 5.67
CA PHE A 30 14.82 -7.68 6.44
C PHE A 30 15.25 -9.03 5.85
N LEU A 31 16.03 -9.04 4.78
CA LEU A 31 16.55 -10.28 4.21
C LEU A 31 17.82 -10.69 4.96
N LYS A 32 17.74 -11.78 5.73
CA LYS A 32 18.86 -12.41 6.45
C LYS A 32 19.00 -13.85 5.94
N GLU A 33 20.20 -14.25 5.58
CA GLU A 33 20.50 -15.63 5.11
C GLU A 33 19.53 -16.14 4.04
N LYS A 34 19.21 -15.29 3.08
CA LYS A 34 18.24 -15.55 1.99
C LYS A 34 16.78 -15.75 2.46
N ARG A 35 16.45 -15.42 3.71
CA ARG A 35 15.09 -15.52 4.28
C ARG A 35 14.65 -14.18 4.86
N CYS A 36 13.34 -13.94 4.82
CA CYS A 36 12.76 -12.75 5.43
C CYS A 36 12.70 -12.91 6.96
N SER A 37 13.40 -12.04 7.70
CA SER A 37 13.43 -12.07 9.18
C SER A 37 12.09 -11.66 9.83
N ILE A 38 11.24 -10.96 9.08
CA ILE A 38 9.90 -10.52 9.53
C ILE A 38 8.79 -11.25 8.78
N HIS A 39 9.02 -12.51 8.35
CA HIS A 39 8.08 -13.21 7.46
C HIS A 39 6.67 -13.28 8.02
N SER A 40 6.49 -13.51 9.32
CA SER A 40 5.18 -13.56 9.99
C SER A 40 4.46 -12.23 10.02
N PHE A 41 5.23 -11.13 10.01
CA PHE A 41 4.74 -9.74 10.06
C PHE A 41 4.97 -8.97 8.77
N ARG A 42 5.24 -9.68 7.68
CA ARG A 42 5.54 -9.05 6.39
C ARG A 42 4.41 -8.13 5.94
N PRO A 43 4.75 -6.95 5.39
CA PRO A 43 3.77 -6.02 4.84
C PRO A 43 2.88 -6.64 3.76
N GLY A 44 1.67 -6.13 3.58
CA GLY A 44 0.72 -6.61 2.58
C GLY A 44 1.26 -6.64 1.15
N ILE A 45 2.15 -5.71 0.78
CA ILE A 45 2.82 -5.71 -0.52
C ILE A 45 3.75 -6.93 -0.69
N CYS A 46 4.39 -7.39 0.38
CA CYS A 46 5.22 -8.59 0.35
C CYS A 46 4.38 -9.87 0.31
N ARG A 47 3.17 -9.85 0.90
CA ARG A 47 2.25 -10.99 0.88
C ARG A 47 1.64 -11.20 -0.50
N VAL A 48 1.35 -10.11 -1.22
CA VAL A 48 0.73 -10.20 -2.54
C VAL A 48 1.68 -10.72 -3.61
N PHE A 49 2.99 -10.43 -3.52
CA PHE A 49 3.96 -10.87 -4.52
C PHE A 49 3.96 -12.42 -4.70
N PRO A 50 3.98 -12.97 -5.93
CA PRO A 50 4.15 -12.32 -7.24
C PRO A 50 2.86 -11.85 -7.91
N LEU A 51 1.78 -11.72 -7.16
CA LEU A 51 0.55 -11.16 -7.71
C LEU A 51 0.62 -9.63 -7.75
N GLY A 52 -0.09 -9.02 -8.71
CA GLY A 52 -0.46 -7.62 -8.71
C GLY A 52 -1.92 -7.44 -8.32
N ARG A 53 -2.32 -6.20 -8.03
CA ARG A 53 -3.70 -5.81 -7.73
C ARG A 53 -4.25 -4.94 -8.85
N ILE A 54 -5.50 -5.21 -9.24
CA ILE A 54 -6.28 -4.36 -10.13
C ILE A 54 -7.43 -3.82 -9.31
N TYR A 55 -7.57 -2.49 -9.29
CA TYR A 55 -8.66 -1.80 -8.62
C TYR A 55 -9.66 -1.36 -9.66
N GLU A 56 -10.87 -1.85 -9.56
CA GLU A 56 -12.04 -1.40 -10.30
C GLU A 56 -13.00 -0.69 -9.33
N GLU A 57 -14.10 -0.15 -9.85
CA GLU A 57 -15.13 0.43 -8.99
C GLU A 57 -15.63 -0.60 -7.98
N ASN A 58 -15.36 -0.37 -6.69
CA ASN A 58 -15.75 -1.23 -5.56
C ASN A 58 -15.27 -2.70 -5.63
N ARG A 59 -14.25 -3.00 -6.45
CA ARG A 59 -13.73 -4.35 -6.61
C ARG A 59 -12.21 -4.36 -6.63
N LEU A 60 -11.65 -5.42 -6.05
CA LEU A 60 -10.22 -5.70 -6.04
C LEU A 60 -9.96 -7.07 -6.64
N ASP A 61 -9.29 -7.11 -7.77
CA ASP A 61 -8.83 -8.33 -8.41
C ASP A 61 -7.33 -8.52 -8.32
N TYR A 62 -6.88 -9.73 -8.62
CA TYR A 62 -5.47 -10.10 -8.59
C TYR A 62 -5.06 -10.69 -9.92
N PHE A 63 -3.88 -10.35 -10.39
CA PHE A 63 -3.27 -10.94 -11.57
C PHE A 63 -1.86 -11.46 -11.26
N LEU A 64 -1.43 -12.48 -11.99
CA LEU A 64 -0.08 -13.02 -11.85
C LEU A 64 0.91 -12.17 -12.67
N GLN A 65 1.95 -11.66 -12.01
CA GLN A 65 3.09 -11.06 -12.70
C GLN A 65 3.96 -12.19 -13.26
N VAL A 66 3.86 -12.42 -14.57
CA VAL A 66 4.44 -13.61 -15.24
C VAL A 66 5.94 -13.70 -14.99
N ASP A 67 6.66 -12.58 -15.09
CA ASP A 67 8.12 -12.51 -14.92
C ASP A 67 8.55 -12.19 -13.48
N GLY A 68 7.60 -12.08 -12.55
CA GLY A 68 7.86 -11.72 -11.17
C GLY A 68 8.54 -12.82 -10.34
N CYS A 69 8.44 -14.09 -10.77
CA CYS A 69 8.98 -15.22 -10.03
C CYS A 69 9.67 -16.19 -10.99
N ALA A 70 10.95 -16.45 -10.73
CA ALA A 70 11.78 -17.34 -11.56
C ALA A 70 11.52 -18.85 -11.36
N LYS A 71 10.61 -19.24 -10.45
CA LYS A 71 10.28 -20.67 -10.26
C LYS A 71 9.45 -21.22 -11.44
N GLU A 72 9.92 -22.27 -12.06
CA GLU A 72 9.26 -22.94 -13.18
C GLU A 72 8.11 -23.85 -12.73
N ASN A 73 8.30 -24.68 -11.72
CA ASN A 73 7.27 -25.62 -11.22
C ASN A 73 6.42 -24.97 -10.12
N ARG A 74 5.34 -24.28 -10.51
CA ARG A 74 4.44 -23.59 -9.59
C ARG A 74 3.23 -24.47 -9.24
N SER A 75 2.95 -24.62 -7.96
CA SER A 75 1.72 -25.27 -7.48
C SER A 75 0.52 -24.35 -7.67
N LYS A 76 -0.62 -24.92 -8.05
CA LYS A 76 -1.91 -24.21 -8.04
C LYS A 76 -2.34 -23.98 -6.60
N ILE A 77 -2.53 -22.72 -6.20
CA ILE A 77 -3.00 -22.34 -4.88
C ILE A 77 -4.09 -21.27 -5.00
N LYS A 78 -5.09 -21.31 -4.13
CA LYS A 78 -6.10 -20.24 -4.06
C LYS A 78 -5.45 -18.93 -3.63
N VAL A 79 -5.83 -17.81 -4.25
CA VAL A 79 -5.31 -16.47 -3.93
C VAL A 79 -5.49 -16.15 -2.44
N SER A 80 -6.64 -16.47 -1.85
CA SER A 80 -6.88 -16.26 -0.41
C SER A 80 -5.87 -16.99 0.49
N LYS A 81 -5.51 -18.22 0.12
CA LYS A 81 -4.50 -19.01 0.84
C LYS A 81 -3.08 -18.47 0.61
N TRP A 82 -2.81 -17.94 -0.59
CA TRP A 82 -1.52 -17.32 -0.89
C TRP A 82 -1.28 -16.05 -0.10
N LEU A 83 -2.29 -15.18 -0.02
CA LEU A 83 -2.21 -13.91 0.70
C LEU A 83 -2.00 -14.11 2.20
N ASP A 84 -2.53 -15.19 2.77
CA ASP A 84 -2.37 -15.54 4.19
C ASP A 84 -2.63 -14.32 5.11
N THR A 85 -3.70 -13.59 4.81
CA THR A 85 -4.06 -12.35 5.50
C THR A 85 -5.24 -12.63 6.42
N PRO A 86 -5.12 -12.37 7.73
CA PRO A 86 -6.25 -12.45 8.65
C PRO A 86 -7.39 -11.54 8.18
N GLU A 87 -8.63 -11.96 8.41
CA GLU A 87 -9.83 -11.18 8.05
C GLU A 87 -9.81 -10.63 6.61
N LEU A 88 -9.48 -11.48 5.65
CA LEU A 88 -9.22 -11.11 4.26
C LEU A 88 -10.30 -10.19 3.67
N LYS A 89 -11.59 -10.41 4.01
CA LYS A 89 -12.68 -9.54 3.54
C LYS A 89 -12.56 -8.11 4.05
N LYS A 90 -12.27 -7.92 5.34
CA LYS A 90 -12.02 -6.59 5.91
C LYS A 90 -10.80 -5.94 5.27
N ASN A 91 -9.74 -6.73 5.06
CA ASN A 91 -8.54 -6.23 4.39
C ASN A 91 -8.80 -5.81 2.94
N GLN A 92 -9.58 -6.57 2.19
CA GLN A 92 -9.97 -6.19 0.82
C GLN A 92 -10.80 -4.91 0.79
N GLN A 93 -11.79 -4.79 1.69
CA GLN A 93 -12.58 -3.57 1.79
C GLN A 93 -11.70 -2.36 2.13
N TYR A 94 -10.85 -2.47 3.15
CA TYR A 94 -9.87 -1.44 3.48
C TYR A 94 -9.02 -1.02 2.27
N LEU A 95 -8.55 -1.97 1.47
CA LEU A 95 -7.73 -1.67 0.29
C LEU A 95 -8.51 -0.92 -0.79
N ILE A 96 -9.78 -1.27 -1.00
CA ILE A 96 -10.69 -0.59 -1.93
C ILE A 96 -10.93 0.84 -1.47
N ASP A 97 -11.33 1.02 -0.20
CA ASP A 97 -11.66 2.33 0.37
C ASP A 97 -10.44 3.25 0.40
N TRP A 98 -9.27 2.70 0.77
CA TRP A 98 -8.02 3.43 0.73
C TRP A 98 -7.62 3.85 -0.68
N HIS A 99 -7.82 2.97 -1.66
CA HIS A 99 -7.56 3.31 -3.07
C HIS A 99 -8.48 4.43 -3.56
N ALA A 100 -9.79 4.32 -3.30
CA ALA A 100 -10.78 5.34 -3.67
C ALA A 100 -10.46 6.69 -3.00
N PHE A 101 -10.15 6.69 -1.72
CA PHE A 101 -9.73 7.89 -0.99
C PHE A 101 -8.48 8.53 -1.62
N ARG A 102 -7.44 7.74 -1.90
CA ARG A 102 -6.23 8.25 -2.54
C ARG A 102 -6.52 8.88 -3.90
N LYS A 103 -7.38 8.27 -4.71
CA LYS A 103 -7.81 8.83 -6.00
C LYS A 103 -8.51 10.17 -5.85
N LYS A 104 -9.41 10.28 -4.86
CA LYS A 104 -10.06 11.57 -4.53
C LYS A 104 -9.03 12.65 -4.17
N ILE A 105 -8.06 12.32 -3.31
CA ILE A 105 -7.00 13.25 -2.92
C ILE A 105 -6.11 13.63 -4.11
N GLU A 106 -5.74 12.67 -4.96
CA GLU A 106 -4.97 12.94 -6.19
C GLU A 106 -5.69 13.98 -7.09
N CYS A 107 -7.02 13.83 -7.23
CA CYS A 107 -7.84 14.78 -7.99
C CYS A 107 -7.82 16.18 -7.35
N ILE A 108 -8.10 16.27 -6.06
CA ILE A 108 -8.09 17.55 -5.33
C ILE A 108 -6.75 18.25 -5.43
N LEU A 109 -5.65 17.54 -5.19
CA LEU A 109 -4.30 18.09 -5.29
C LEU A 109 -3.93 18.48 -6.73
N GLY A 110 -4.48 17.77 -7.73
CA GLY A 110 -4.29 18.09 -9.14
C GLY A 110 -4.94 19.42 -9.56
N GLU A 111 -6.10 19.75 -8.98
CA GLU A 111 -6.84 20.97 -9.25
C GLU A 111 -6.30 22.21 -8.51
N MET A 112 -5.52 22.00 -7.44
CA MET A 112 -4.92 23.10 -6.70
C MET A 112 -3.75 23.73 -7.45
N SER A 113 -3.62 25.05 -7.39
CA SER A 113 -2.48 25.78 -7.95
C SER A 113 -1.40 26.13 -6.91
N ASP A 114 -1.76 26.21 -5.62
CA ASP A 114 -0.84 26.59 -4.55
C ASP A 114 -0.03 25.39 -4.05
N GLU A 115 1.25 25.39 -4.35
CA GLU A 115 2.20 24.33 -3.95
C GLU A 115 2.40 24.25 -2.42
N ASN A 116 2.25 25.36 -1.68
CA ASN A 116 2.35 25.34 -0.21
C ASN A 116 1.14 24.64 0.41
N GLN A 117 -0.06 24.90 -0.10
CA GLN A 117 -1.27 24.20 0.31
C GLN A 117 -1.19 22.72 -0.01
N LYS A 118 -0.76 22.34 -1.22
CA LYS A 118 -0.50 20.92 -1.57
C LYS A 118 0.42 20.24 -0.57
N LYS A 119 1.55 20.90 -0.26
CA LYS A 119 2.52 20.39 0.71
C LYS A 119 1.91 20.22 2.09
N THR A 120 1.13 21.19 2.55
CA THR A 120 0.46 21.15 3.84
C THR A 120 -0.52 19.97 3.94
N ILE A 121 -1.36 19.79 2.92
CA ILE A 121 -2.30 18.66 2.86
C ILE A 121 -1.54 17.34 2.83
N THR A 122 -0.50 17.23 1.99
CA THR A 122 0.30 16.01 1.89
C THR A 122 0.96 15.66 3.22
N MET A 123 1.52 16.65 3.92
CA MET A 123 2.12 16.43 5.25
C MET A 123 1.09 16.06 6.31
N PHE A 124 -0.10 16.65 6.26
CA PHE A 124 -1.20 16.29 7.15
C PHE A 124 -1.65 14.83 6.94
N LEU A 125 -1.79 14.39 5.69
CA LEU A 125 -2.11 13.02 5.36
C LEU A 125 -1.02 12.04 5.81
N LEU A 126 0.25 12.40 5.55
CA LEU A 126 1.40 11.60 5.96
C LEU A 126 1.43 11.42 7.49
N ASN A 127 1.26 12.51 8.24
CA ASN A 127 1.19 12.45 9.69
C ASN A 127 0.03 11.58 10.17
N THR A 128 -1.17 11.76 9.59
CA THR A 128 -2.37 11.07 10.05
C THR A 128 -2.30 9.56 9.82
N PHE A 129 -1.85 9.11 8.66
CA PHE A 129 -1.93 7.70 8.30
C PHE A 129 -0.65 6.90 8.52
N TYR A 130 0.53 7.55 8.57
CA TYR A 130 1.82 6.86 8.57
C TYR A 130 2.73 7.21 9.75
N ILE A 131 2.74 8.47 10.20
CA ILE A 131 3.65 8.88 11.27
C ILE A 131 2.99 8.66 12.64
N ASN A 132 1.74 9.07 12.81
CA ASN A 132 1.02 8.82 14.06
C ASN A 132 0.79 7.32 14.24
N PRO A 133 1.31 6.70 15.31
CA PRO A 133 1.20 5.27 15.51
C PRO A 133 -0.27 4.84 15.65
N TYR A 134 -0.53 3.60 15.25
CA TYR A 134 -1.76 2.88 15.60
C TYR A 134 -1.53 2.17 16.92
N ASP A 135 -2.58 2.06 17.72
CA ASP A 135 -2.55 1.25 18.93
C ASP A 135 -2.52 -0.24 18.53
N THR A 136 -1.44 -0.93 18.91
CA THR A 136 -1.24 -2.34 18.54
C THR A 136 -2.10 -3.31 19.35
N GLU A 137 -2.68 -2.84 20.47
CA GLU A 137 -3.57 -3.63 21.33
C GLU A 137 -5.03 -3.61 20.84
N GLN A 138 -5.33 -2.76 19.85
CA GLN A 138 -6.67 -2.62 19.27
C GLN A 138 -6.71 -3.03 17.81
N ASP A 139 -7.92 -3.35 17.30
CA ASP A 139 -8.10 -3.63 15.88
C ASP A 139 -7.71 -2.40 15.03
N PHE A 140 -6.93 -2.66 14.00
CA PHE A 140 -6.45 -1.64 13.07
C PHE A 140 -7.58 -0.96 12.30
N TYR A 141 -8.59 -1.71 11.84
CA TYR A 141 -9.59 -1.18 10.90
C TYR A 141 -10.45 -0.07 11.50
N PRO A 142 -11.01 -0.18 12.72
CA PRO A 142 -11.73 0.93 13.32
C PRO A 142 -10.89 2.19 13.48
N GLN A 143 -9.62 2.06 13.87
CA GLN A 143 -8.71 3.19 14.01
C GLN A 143 -8.44 3.86 12.65
N PHE A 144 -8.23 3.06 11.62
CA PHE A 144 -8.04 3.56 10.25
C PHE A 144 -9.26 4.34 9.76
N TYR A 145 -10.46 3.78 9.90
CA TYR A 145 -11.70 4.43 9.46
C TYR A 145 -11.98 5.71 10.25
N ALA A 146 -11.72 5.75 11.55
CA ALA A 146 -11.84 6.97 12.34
C ALA A 146 -10.90 8.09 11.84
N ARG A 147 -9.69 7.73 11.38
CA ARG A 147 -8.77 8.70 10.74
C ARG A 147 -9.28 9.14 9.37
N LEU A 148 -9.81 8.22 8.59
CA LEU A 148 -10.38 8.49 7.27
C LEU A 148 -11.54 9.48 7.35
N ASP A 149 -12.48 9.25 8.28
CA ASP A 149 -13.65 10.10 8.50
C ASP A 149 -13.25 11.52 8.93
N ARG A 150 -12.26 11.63 9.83
CA ARG A 150 -11.74 12.93 10.25
C ARG A 150 -11.18 13.73 9.08
N ILE A 151 -10.44 13.08 8.20
CA ILE A 151 -9.88 13.75 7.02
C ILE A 151 -10.99 14.11 6.03
N ALA A 152 -11.96 13.24 5.81
CA ALA A 152 -13.08 13.52 4.93
C ALA A 152 -13.84 14.78 5.34
N GLN A 153 -13.98 15.04 6.63
CA GLN A 153 -14.59 16.27 7.17
C GLN A 153 -13.76 17.55 6.94
N VAL A 154 -12.43 17.41 6.84
CA VAL A 154 -11.52 18.56 6.64
C VAL A 154 -11.38 18.92 5.15
N ILE A 155 -11.58 17.94 4.25
CA ILE A 155 -11.31 18.10 2.82
C ILE A 155 -12.67 18.23 2.03
N ALA A 156 -13.81 18.07 2.70
CA ALA A 156 -15.14 18.30 2.10
C ALA A 156 -15.38 19.81 1.94
#